data_a322da48d62a526c72979add223ff64c
#
_entry.id   a322da48d62a526c72979add223ff64c
#
_cell.length_a   1.000
_cell.length_b   1.000
_cell.length_c   1.000
_cell.angle_alpha   90.00
_cell.angle_beta   90.00
_cell.angle_gamma   90.00
#
_symmetry.space_group_name_H-M   'P 1'
#
loop_
_entity.id
_entity.type
_entity.pdbx_description
1 polymer ?
#
loop_
_entity_poly.entity_id
_entity_poly.type
_entity_poly.pdbx_seq_one_letter_code
_entity_poly.pdbx_strand_id
1 'polypeptide(L)'
;MLEFVKELHYNIIMLVSHESPISILDHSRHYNDYEYALVHLFETHPKYYNFFKTSLSLGREVMLDNSIFELGTAFDSVKFAGYINELKPTYYIVPDVLEESKATMESFWSFITEYEDLPGLKVGVVQGKTYDEIIACYEFMVGYADYIAISFDYSYYQIIGRATSDDPERAKLERMCDGRQKLINMLIADGIWEHTKPHHLLGCSLSK
;
A
#
# COMPACT_ATOMS: atom_id res chain seq x y z
N MET A 1 -46.28 -2.39 5.95
CA MET A 1 -45.32 -1.39 5.44
C MET A 1 -43.97 -2.12 5.39
N LEU A 2 -43.67 -2.73 4.23
CA LEU A 2 -42.43 -3.48 4.01
C LEU A 2 -41.35 -2.46 3.59
N GLU A 3 -40.40 -2.19 4.48
CA GLU A 3 -39.21 -1.43 4.12
C GLU A 3 -38.39 -2.25 3.13
N PHE A 4 -38.24 -1.71 1.93
CA PHE A 4 -37.29 -2.19 0.92
C PHE A 4 -35.89 -1.88 1.45
N VAL A 5 -35.21 -2.88 2.01
CA VAL A 5 -33.77 -2.88 2.17
C VAL A 5 -33.19 -2.93 0.75
N LYS A 6 -32.77 -1.79 0.22
CA LYS A 6 -31.92 -1.75 -0.97
C LYS A 6 -30.59 -2.35 -0.56
N GLU A 7 -30.36 -3.62 -0.90
CA GLU A 7 -29.03 -4.18 -0.95
C GLU A 7 -28.22 -3.37 -1.98
N LEU A 8 -27.37 -2.50 -1.49
CA LEU A 8 -26.32 -1.88 -2.27
C LEU A 8 -25.34 -2.99 -2.66
N HIS A 9 -25.51 -3.54 -3.84
CA HIS A 9 -24.52 -4.39 -4.48
C HIS A 9 -23.32 -3.48 -4.83
N TYR A 10 -22.37 -3.36 -3.93
CA TYR A 10 -21.07 -2.84 -4.29
C TYR A 10 -20.42 -3.88 -5.20
N ASN A 11 -20.26 -3.55 -6.47
CA ASN A 11 -19.34 -4.27 -7.34
C ASN A 11 -17.94 -3.98 -6.81
N ILE A 12 -17.41 -4.87 -5.97
CA ILE A 12 -16.02 -4.81 -5.52
C ILE A 12 -15.19 -5.17 -6.74
N ILE A 13 -14.61 -4.16 -7.38
CA ILE A 13 -13.61 -4.36 -8.42
C ILE A 13 -12.27 -4.47 -7.70
N MET A 14 -11.65 -5.65 -7.78
CA MET A 14 -10.29 -5.86 -7.29
C MET A 14 -9.33 -5.59 -8.45
N LEU A 15 -8.47 -4.58 -8.30
CA LEU A 15 -7.40 -4.27 -9.23
C LEU A 15 -6.11 -4.92 -8.74
N VAL A 16 -5.32 -5.47 -9.66
CA VAL A 16 -4.07 -6.18 -9.36
C VAL A 16 -2.91 -5.53 -10.08
N SER A 17 -1.81 -5.34 -9.38
CA SER A 17 -0.53 -4.97 -9.95
C SER A 17 0.59 -5.85 -9.40
N HIS A 18 1.54 -6.20 -10.24
CA HIS A 18 2.71 -6.97 -9.87
C HIS A 18 3.93 -6.05 -9.85
N GLU A 19 4.66 -6.08 -8.77
CA GLU A 19 6.04 -5.62 -8.76
C GLU A 19 6.86 -6.57 -9.64
N SER A 20 7.37 -6.05 -10.74
CA SER A 20 7.99 -6.90 -11.75
C SER A 20 9.47 -6.61 -11.93
N PRO A 21 10.30 -7.64 -12.11
CA PRO A 21 11.70 -7.45 -12.48
C PRO A 21 11.85 -6.57 -13.72
N ILE A 22 12.88 -5.72 -13.74
CA ILE A 22 13.13 -4.75 -14.83
C ILE A 22 13.16 -5.41 -16.20
N SER A 23 13.64 -6.66 -16.28
CA SER A 23 13.76 -7.40 -17.53
C SER A 23 12.44 -7.80 -18.17
N ILE A 24 11.34 -7.80 -17.43
CA ILE A 24 10.01 -8.25 -17.90
C ILE A 24 8.90 -7.19 -17.74
N LEU A 25 9.26 -5.94 -17.45
CA LEU A 25 8.29 -4.85 -17.24
C LEU A 25 7.29 -4.70 -18.38
N ASP A 26 7.76 -4.72 -19.64
CA ASP A 26 6.86 -4.60 -20.81
C ASP A 26 5.89 -5.79 -20.91
N HIS A 27 6.31 -6.96 -20.43
CA HIS A 27 5.48 -8.15 -20.41
C HIS A 27 4.46 -8.09 -19.27
N SER A 28 4.87 -7.65 -18.09
CA SER A 28 3.99 -7.56 -16.91
C SER A 28 2.81 -6.61 -17.10
N ARG A 29 2.96 -5.58 -17.93
CA ARG A 29 1.89 -4.63 -18.27
C ARG A 29 0.60 -5.31 -18.75
N HIS A 30 0.70 -6.47 -19.40
CA HIS A 30 -0.47 -7.22 -19.89
C HIS A 30 -1.29 -7.87 -18.77
N TYR A 31 -0.71 -7.99 -17.56
CA TYR A 31 -1.32 -8.65 -16.40
C TYR A 31 -1.63 -7.68 -15.26
N ASN A 32 -1.21 -6.42 -15.41
CA ASN A 32 -1.41 -5.38 -14.43
C ASN A 32 -2.61 -4.49 -14.81
N ASP A 33 -3.49 -4.22 -13.86
CA ASP A 33 -4.55 -3.22 -14.00
C ASP A 33 -3.99 -1.81 -13.90
N TYR A 34 -2.98 -1.60 -13.03
CA TYR A 34 -2.18 -0.37 -12.88
C TYR A 34 -0.71 -0.74 -12.68
N GLU A 35 0.20 0.22 -12.81
CA GLU A 35 1.64 -0.05 -12.64
C GLU A 35 2.12 0.30 -11.24
N TYR A 36 3.02 -0.51 -10.68
CA TYR A 36 3.61 -0.31 -9.36
C TYR A 36 5.10 -0.04 -9.48
N ALA A 37 5.56 1.13 -9.03
CA ALA A 37 6.93 1.61 -9.18
C ALA A 37 7.63 1.77 -7.84
N LEU A 38 8.85 1.28 -7.73
CA LEU A 38 9.75 1.47 -6.60
C LEU A 38 10.69 2.66 -6.86
N VAL A 39 10.60 3.72 -6.06
CA VAL A 39 11.33 4.97 -6.34
C VAL A 39 12.85 4.81 -6.34
N HIS A 40 13.41 3.96 -5.48
CA HIS A 40 14.87 3.77 -5.39
C HIS A 40 15.48 3.26 -6.71
N LEU A 41 14.71 2.56 -7.54
CA LEU A 41 15.18 2.08 -8.84
C LEU A 41 15.29 3.19 -9.89
N PHE A 42 14.65 4.33 -9.68
CA PHE A 42 14.73 5.45 -10.62
C PHE A 42 16.14 6.05 -10.69
N GLU A 43 16.90 6.05 -9.58
CA GLU A 43 18.26 6.58 -9.55
C GLU A 43 19.26 5.74 -10.37
N THR A 44 19.03 4.43 -10.43
CA THR A 44 20.03 3.49 -10.97
C THR A 44 19.62 2.88 -12.31
N HIS A 45 18.33 2.96 -12.66
CA HIS A 45 17.77 2.29 -13.83
C HIS A 45 16.91 3.23 -14.69
N PRO A 46 17.50 4.04 -15.59
CA PRO A 46 16.76 4.97 -16.46
C PRO A 46 15.65 4.30 -17.29
N LYS A 47 15.85 3.04 -17.71
CA LYS A 47 14.81 2.27 -18.43
C LYS A 47 13.59 2.01 -17.56
N TYR A 48 13.79 1.77 -16.26
CA TYR A 48 12.72 1.57 -15.28
C TYR A 48 11.88 2.85 -15.15
N TYR A 49 12.52 3.98 -14.92
CA TYR A 49 11.85 5.28 -14.86
C TYR A 49 11.06 5.59 -16.16
N ASN A 50 11.69 5.40 -17.32
CA ASN A 50 11.06 5.65 -18.62
C ASN A 50 9.85 4.75 -18.89
N PHE A 51 9.84 3.51 -18.38
CA PHE A 51 8.70 2.61 -18.47
C PHE A 51 7.45 3.24 -17.82
N PHE A 52 7.55 3.76 -16.59
CA PHE A 52 6.42 4.37 -15.89
C PHE A 52 6.00 5.69 -16.50
N LYS A 53 6.95 6.50 -16.94
CA LYS A 53 6.65 7.72 -17.71
C LYS A 53 5.86 7.42 -18.99
N THR A 54 6.23 6.36 -19.69
CA THR A 54 5.50 5.88 -20.87
C THR A 54 4.11 5.35 -20.48
N SER A 55 3.99 4.59 -19.42
CA SER A 55 2.71 4.06 -18.94
C SER A 55 1.71 5.19 -18.65
N LEU A 56 2.14 6.24 -17.95
CA LEU A 56 1.32 7.44 -17.72
C LEU A 56 0.91 8.12 -19.03
N SER A 57 1.82 8.24 -20.01
CA SER A 57 1.50 8.84 -21.32
C SER A 57 0.49 8.02 -22.13
N LEU A 58 0.37 6.73 -21.83
CA LEU A 58 -0.63 5.81 -22.40
C LEU A 58 -1.95 5.83 -21.62
N GLY A 59 -2.09 6.68 -20.61
CA GLY A 59 -3.29 6.79 -19.77
C GLY A 59 -3.42 5.68 -18.72
N ARG A 60 -2.33 4.96 -18.41
CA ARG A 60 -2.33 3.97 -17.34
C ARG A 60 -2.06 4.64 -16.00
N GLU A 61 -2.66 4.12 -14.96
CA GLU A 61 -2.40 4.55 -13.59
C GLU A 61 -1.06 4.02 -13.10
N VAL A 62 -0.35 4.82 -12.29
CA VAL A 62 0.93 4.46 -11.67
C VAL A 62 0.85 4.77 -10.19
N MET A 63 1.19 3.79 -9.36
CA MET A 63 1.44 3.95 -7.94
C MET A 63 2.95 3.99 -7.71
N LEU A 64 3.45 5.07 -7.10
CA LEU A 64 4.85 5.25 -6.76
C LEU A 64 5.08 4.94 -5.28
N ASP A 65 5.85 3.92 -5.01
CA ASP A 65 6.22 3.48 -3.67
C ASP A 65 7.48 4.19 -3.15
N ASN A 66 7.51 4.48 -1.84
CA ASN A 66 8.64 5.09 -1.15
C ASN A 66 9.81 4.13 -0.89
N SER A 67 9.68 2.86 -1.26
CA SER A 67 10.70 1.79 -1.18
C SER A 67 11.21 1.49 0.22
N ILE A 68 10.41 1.71 1.26
CA ILE A 68 10.85 1.48 2.65
C ILE A 68 11.19 0.01 2.91
N PHE A 69 10.47 -0.93 2.28
CA PHE A 69 10.67 -2.35 2.49
C PHE A 69 12.03 -2.81 1.94
N GLU A 70 12.43 -2.32 0.77
CA GLU A 70 13.69 -2.67 0.12
C GLU A 70 14.90 -2.00 0.78
N LEU A 71 14.72 -0.77 1.27
CA LEU A 71 15.79 0.04 1.85
C LEU A 71 15.92 -0.09 3.36
N GLY A 72 14.87 -0.60 4.05
CA GLY A 72 14.77 -0.61 5.50
C GLY A 72 14.46 0.76 6.12
N THR A 73 14.39 1.80 5.31
CA THR A 73 13.99 3.16 5.66
C THR A 73 13.35 3.81 4.45
N ALA A 74 12.42 4.74 4.65
CA ALA A 74 11.82 5.47 3.53
C ALA A 74 12.88 6.19 2.68
N PHE A 75 12.65 6.29 1.39
CA PHE A 75 13.50 7.02 0.47
C PHE A 75 13.61 8.50 0.88
N ASP A 76 14.71 9.16 0.49
CA ASP A 76 14.93 10.59 0.79
C ASP A 76 13.74 11.45 0.34
N SER A 77 13.12 12.16 1.28
CA SER A 77 11.85 12.88 1.04
C SER A 77 11.96 14.01 0.00
N VAL A 78 13.11 14.69 -0.07
CA VAL A 78 13.34 15.77 -1.05
C VAL A 78 13.40 15.20 -2.47
N LYS A 79 14.14 14.12 -2.65
CA LYS A 79 14.23 13.42 -3.93
C LYS A 79 12.89 12.77 -4.30
N PHE A 80 12.19 12.20 -3.31
CA PHE A 80 10.89 11.58 -3.52
C PHE A 80 9.87 12.59 -4.04
N ALA A 81 9.75 13.74 -3.37
CA ALA A 81 8.92 14.85 -3.82
C ALA A 81 9.32 15.34 -5.22
N GLY A 82 10.63 15.37 -5.52
CA GLY A 82 11.16 15.68 -6.85
C GLY A 82 10.65 14.70 -7.92
N TYR A 83 10.72 13.41 -7.65
CA TYR A 83 10.20 12.37 -8.57
C TYR A 83 8.69 12.42 -8.72
N ILE A 84 7.93 12.69 -7.63
CA ILE A 84 6.48 12.88 -7.71
C ILE A 84 6.14 14.06 -8.63
N ASN A 85 6.82 15.20 -8.48
CA ASN A 85 6.61 16.37 -9.31
C ASN A 85 6.95 16.15 -10.78
N GLU A 86 8.03 15.40 -11.08
CA GLU A 86 8.47 15.13 -12.43
C GLU A 86 7.60 14.07 -13.12
N LEU A 87 7.36 12.92 -12.45
CA LEU A 87 6.63 11.79 -12.99
C LEU A 87 5.12 12.05 -13.04
N LYS A 88 4.57 12.74 -12.03
CA LYS A 88 3.14 12.96 -11.80
C LYS A 88 2.36 11.64 -11.72
N PRO A 89 2.72 10.74 -10.80
CA PRO A 89 2.06 9.46 -10.66
C PRO A 89 0.59 9.66 -10.27
N THR A 90 -0.25 8.66 -10.54
CA THR A 90 -1.67 8.68 -10.11
C THR A 90 -1.77 8.62 -8.59
N TYR A 91 -0.94 7.78 -7.98
CA TYR A 91 -0.86 7.57 -6.53
C TYR A 91 0.59 7.58 -6.08
N TYR A 92 0.84 8.05 -4.86
CA TYR A 92 2.15 7.89 -4.21
C TYR A 92 1.99 7.50 -2.75
N ILE A 93 2.82 6.55 -2.31
CA ILE A 93 2.84 6.08 -0.93
C ILE A 93 3.67 7.06 -0.12
N VAL A 94 3.00 7.79 0.80
CA VAL A 94 3.66 8.75 1.67
C VAL A 94 4.67 8.04 2.56
N PRO A 95 5.87 8.60 2.82
CA PRO A 95 6.88 7.98 3.66
C PRO A 95 6.34 7.53 5.01
N ASP A 96 6.56 6.26 5.34
CA ASP A 96 6.13 5.61 6.57
C ASP A 96 7.32 5.00 7.33
N VAL A 97 7.07 4.42 8.50
CA VAL A 97 8.07 3.74 9.33
C VAL A 97 7.55 2.36 9.69
N LEU A 98 8.27 1.31 9.27
CA LEU A 98 7.84 -0.08 9.43
C LEU A 98 7.47 -0.40 10.88
N GLU A 99 6.23 -0.89 11.08
CA GLU A 99 5.62 -1.29 12.33
C GLU A 99 5.53 -0.19 13.43
N GLU A 100 5.92 1.05 13.16
CA GLU A 100 5.93 2.15 14.13
C GLU A 100 4.78 3.14 13.85
N SER A 101 3.61 2.90 14.45
CA SER A 101 2.38 3.66 14.25
C SER A 101 2.59 5.17 14.43
N LYS A 102 3.13 5.59 15.58
CA LYS A 102 3.33 7.00 15.91
C LYS A 102 4.30 7.68 14.95
N ALA A 103 5.44 7.04 14.68
CA ALA A 103 6.45 7.59 13.76
C ALA A 103 5.90 7.68 12.33
N THR A 104 5.06 6.74 11.91
CA THR A 104 4.38 6.77 10.61
C THR A 104 3.42 7.95 10.52
N MET A 105 2.58 8.19 11.52
CA MET A 105 1.67 9.35 11.53
C MET A 105 2.44 10.68 11.53
N GLU A 106 3.54 10.78 12.28
CA GLU A 106 4.41 11.96 12.30
C GLU A 106 5.10 12.17 10.95
N SER A 107 5.62 11.12 10.33
CA SER A 107 6.24 11.16 8.99
C SER A 107 5.24 11.58 7.93
N PHE A 108 4.05 10.96 7.93
CA PHE A 108 2.97 11.31 7.00
C PHE A 108 2.60 12.78 7.11
N TRP A 109 2.34 13.26 8.33
CA TRP A 109 1.96 14.65 8.56
C TRP A 109 3.04 15.64 8.12
N SER A 110 4.30 15.37 8.49
CA SER A 110 5.42 16.21 8.09
C SER A 110 5.56 16.29 6.57
N PHE A 111 5.47 15.13 5.87
CA PHE A 111 5.60 15.08 4.42
C PHE A 111 4.50 15.86 3.71
N ILE A 112 3.22 15.65 4.07
CA ILE A 112 2.11 16.35 3.39
C ILE A 112 2.06 17.85 3.72
N THR A 113 2.63 18.27 4.85
CA THR A 113 2.73 19.68 5.22
C THR A 113 3.89 20.37 4.52
N GLU A 114 5.04 19.70 4.39
CA GLU A 114 6.21 20.23 3.71
C GLU A 114 6.01 20.29 2.17
N TYR A 115 5.25 19.34 1.63
CA TYR A 115 5.01 19.18 0.18
C TYR A 115 3.51 19.23 -0.15
N GLU A 116 2.84 20.34 0.16
CA GLU A 116 1.37 20.48 0.07
C GLU A 116 0.80 20.29 -1.34
N ASP A 117 1.53 20.74 -2.37
CA ASP A 117 1.06 20.82 -3.77
C ASP A 117 1.53 19.67 -4.67
N LEU A 118 1.94 18.53 -4.11
CA LEU A 118 2.37 17.39 -4.93
C LEU A 118 1.21 16.81 -5.74
N PRO A 119 1.44 16.53 -7.04
CA PRO A 119 0.44 15.92 -7.89
C PRO A 119 0.22 14.44 -7.53
N GLY A 120 -1.02 13.98 -7.68
CA GLY A 120 -1.42 12.60 -7.40
C GLY A 120 -2.11 12.44 -6.06
N LEU A 121 -2.63 11.24 -5.82
CA LEU A 121 -3.39 10.88 -4.62
C LEU A 121 -2.44 10.28 -3.56
N LYS A 122 -2.62 10.75 -2.32
CA LYS A 122 -1.81 10.31 -1.17
C LYS A 122 -2.28 8.95 -0.65
N VAL A 123 -1.37 7.98 -0.62
CA VAL A 123 -1.59 6.68 -0.02
C VAL A 123 -0.95 6.65 1.36
N GLY A 124 -1.74 6.48 2.41
CA GLY A 124 -1.26 6.36 3.78
C GLY A 124 -1.14 4.90 4.19
N VAL A 125 0.03 4.48 4.64
CA VAL A 125 0.26 3.11 5.11
C VAL A 125 -0.10 3.02 6.58
N VAL A 126 -0.94 2.05 6.91
CA VAL A 126 -1.25 1.73 8.31
C VAL A 126 -0.09 0.92 8.88
N GLN A 127 0.47 1.33 10.01
CA GLN A 127 1.58 0.67 10.69
C GLN A 127 1.26 0.49 12.19
N GLY A 128 1.79 -0.59 12.80
CA GLY A 128 1.63 -0.87 14.22
C GLY A 128 1.99 -2.30 14.58
N LYS A 129 2.35 -2.54 15.85
CA LYS A 129 2.70 -3.85 16.43
C LYS A 129 1.57 -4.46 17.25
N THR A 130 0.59 -3.67 17.61
CA THR A 130 -0.59 -4.08 18.39
C THR A 130 -1.87 -3.63 17.68
N TYR A 131 -3.00 -4.23 18.05
CA TYR A 131 -4.29 -3.86 17.48
C TYR A 131 -4.61 -2.39 17.73
N ASP A 132 -4.39 -1.89 18.96
CA ASP A 132 -4.66 -0.50 19.32
C ASP A 132 -3.81 0.49 18.52
N GLU A 133 -2.53 0.18 18.29
CA GLU A 133 -1.65 1.00 17.45
C GLU A 133 -2.10 1.01 15.99
N ILE A 134 -2.53 -0.15 15.48
CA ILE A 134 -3.04 -0.28 14.11
C ILE A 134 -4.34 0.52 13.95
N ILE A 135 -5.27 0.45 14.92
CA ILE A 135 -6.50 1.26 14.91
C ILE A 135 -6.16 2.75 14.89
N ALA A 136 -5.31 3.20 15.81
CA ALA A 136 -4.95 4.62 15.90
C ALA A 136 -4.34 5.14 14.58
N CYS A 137 -3.45 4.35 13.96
CA CYS A 137 -2.87 4.69 12.66
C CYS A 137 -3.92 4.66 11.54
N TYR A 138 -4.79 3.66 11.52
CA TYR A 138 -5.85 3.54 10.53
C TYR A 138 -6.82 4.73 10.56
N GLU A 139 -7.31 5.10 11.74
CA GLU A 139 -8.21 6.24 11.93
C GLU A 139 -7.55 7.56 11.51
N PHE A 140 -6.24 7.71 11.80
CA PHE A 140 -5.46 8.85 11.31
C PHE A 140 -5.41 8.87 9.77
N MET A 141 -5.10 7.73 9.13
CA MET A 141 -5.05 7.66 7.66
C MET A 141 -6.43 7.87 7.02
N VAL A 142 -7.51 7.43 7.67
CA VAL A 142 -8.88 7.78 7.24
C VAL A 142 -9.10 9.28 7.19
N GLY A 143 -8.55 10.04 8.14
CA GLY A 143 -8.69 11.49 8.20
C GLY A 143 -7.90 12.25 7.12
N TYR A 144 -6.73 11.75 6.70
CA TYR A 144 -5.75 12.56 5.96
C TYR A 144 -5.27 11.97 4.63
N ALA A 145 -5.38 10.67 4.41
CA ALA A 145 -4.98 10.03 3.16
C ALA A 145 -6.16 9.92 2.18
N ASP A 146 -5.87 9.87 0.89
CA ASP A 146 -6.85 9.62 -0.18
C ASP A 146 -7.12 8.11 -0.34
N TYR A 147 -6.09 7.30 -0.12
CA TYR A 147 -6.07 5.84 -0.15
C TYR A 147 -5.47 5.29 1.16
N ILE A 148 -5.97 4.16 1.64
CA ILE A 148 -5.44 3.50 2.84
C ILE A 148 -4.72 2.22 2.42
N ALA A 149 -3.46 2.07 2.78
CA ALA A 149 -2.69 0.87 2.50
C ALA A 149 -2.51 0.00 3.75
N ILE A 150 -2.73 -1.30 3.61
CA ILE A 150 -2.53 -2.31 4.65
C ILE A 150 -1.33 -3.16 4.25
N SER A 151 -0.28 -3.16 5.07
CA SER A 151 0.94 -3.93 4.80
C SER A 151 0.70 -5.44 4.82
N PHE A 152 1.62 -6.17 4.19
CA PHE A 152 1.63 -7.64 4.23
C PHE A 152 2.43 -8.19 5.40
N ASP A 153 3.49 -7.52 5.84
CA ASP A 153 4.43 -8.02 6.85
C ASP A 153 4.32 -7.23 8.16
N TYR A 154 3.42 -7.68 9.04
CA TYR A 154 3.37 -7.22 10.43
C TYR A 154 3.71 -8.35 11.38
N SER A 155 4.51 -8.05 12.41
CA SER A 155 4.75 -8.96 13.53
C SER A 155 3.43 -9.34 14.23
N TYR A 156 2.45 -8.44 14.26
CA TYR A 156 1.11 -8.69 14.77
C TYR A 156 0.41 -9.86 14.07
N TYR A 157 0.60 -10.04 12.76
CA TYR A 157 0.01 -11.17 12.03
C TYR A 157 0.57 -12.52 12.48
N GLN A 158 1.82 -12.57 12.95
CA GLN A 158 2.40 -13.79 13.49
C GLN A 158 1.74 -14.23 14.80
N ILE A 159 1.11 -13.27 15.52
CA ILE A 159 0.40 -13.52 16.78
C ILE A 159 -1.02 -13.99 16.50
N ILE A 160 -1.76 -13.32 15.63
CA ILE A 160 -3.18 -13.60 15.39
C ILE A 160 -3.41 -14.61 14.26
N GLY A 161 -2.45 -14.74 13.34
CA GLY A 161 -2.55 -15.63 12.18
C GLY A 161 -2.33 -17.09 12.54
N ARG A 162 -2.91 -17.98 11.73
CA ARG A 162 -2.76 -19.44 11.85
C ARG A 162 -1.93 -19.97 10.70
N ALA A 163 -1.22 -21.04 10.95
CA ALA A 163 -0.51 -21.81 9.94
C ALA A 163 -0.87 -23.30 10.08
N THR A 164 -0.81 -23.99 8.97
CA THR A 164 -1.03 -25.44 8.87
C THR A 164 0.23 -26.20 8.48
N SER A 165 1.21 -25.49 7.92
CA SER A 165 2.48 -26.07 7.48
C SER A 165 3.45 -26.28 8.63
N ASP A 166 4.18 -27.41 8.60
CA ASP A 166 5.31 -27.67 9.50
C ASP A 166 6.62 -27.01 9.01
N ASP A 167 6.68 -26.56 7.77
CA ASP A 167 7.80 -25.80 7.25
C ASP A 167 7.77 -24.37 7.80
N PRO A 168 8.83 -23.89 8.48
CA PRO A 168 8.84 -22.59 9.16
C PRO A 168 8.58 -21.38 8.23
N GLU A 169 9.18 -21.39 7.03
CA GLU A 169 9.04 -20.27 6.07
C GLU A 169 7.62 -20.22 5.53
N ARG A 170 7.08 -21.37 5.15
CA ARG A 170 5.70 -21.48 4.70
C ARG A 170 4.72 -21.13 5.81
N ALA A 171 4.95 -21.62 7.03
CA ALA A 171 4.12 -21.30 8.18
C ALA A 171 4.11 -19.79 8.49
N LYS A 172 5.25 -19.11 8.32
CA LYS A 172 5.34 -17.63 8.44
C LYS A 172 4.42 -16.96 7.42
N LEU A 173 4.51 -17.34 6.14
CA LEU A 173 3.68 -16.79 5.07
C LEU A 173 2.18 -17.08 5.28
N GLU A 174 1.84 -18.30 5.71
CA GLU A 174 0.45 -18.65 6.03
C GLU A 174 -0.10 -17.77 7.15
N ARG A 175 0.69 -17.51 8.23
CA ARG A 175 0.28 -16.59 9.31
C ARG A 175 0.13 -15.15 8.83
N MET A 176 0.98 -14.67 7.93
CA MET A 176 0.84 -13.34 7.35
C MET A 176 -0.46 -13.20 6.56
N CYS A 177 -0.79 -14.17 5.70
CA CYS A 177 -2.03 -14.18 4.92
C CYS A 177 -3.27 -14.23 5.82
N ASP A 178 -3.32 -15.21 6.74
CA ASP A 178 -4.45 -15.40 7.66
C ASP A 178 -4.57 -14.23 8.65
N GLY A 179 -3.43 -13.70 9.12
CA GLY A 179 -3.38 -12.56 10.04
C GLY A 179 -3.91 -11.28 9.41
N ARG A 180 -3.52 -10.97 8.16
CA ARG A 180 -4.05 -9.81 7.44
C ARG A 180 -5.56 -9.92 7.21
N GLN A 181 -6.04 -11.08 6.81
CA GLN A 181 -7.47 -11.31 6.65
C GLN A 181 -8.22 -11.14 7.97
N LYS A 182 -7.68 -11.67 9.08
CA LYS A 182 -8.26 -11.49 10.40
C LYS A 182 -8.29 -10.03 10.84
N LEU A 183 -7.19 -9.30 10.65
CA LEU A 183 -7.13 -7.88 10.97
C LEU A 183 -8.25 -7.12 10.25
N ILE A 184 -8.40 -7.32 8.93
CA ILE A 184 -9.46 -6.65 8.15
C ILE A 184 -10.84 -7.02 8.70
N ASN A 185 -11.09 -8.30 9.00
CA ASN A 185 -12.35 -8.74 9.58
C ASN A 185 -12.62 -8.13 10.96
N MET A 186 -11.57 -7.93 11.79
CA MET A 186 -11.69 -7.27 13.08
C MET A 186 -12.04 -5.79 12.91
N LEU A 187 -11.36 -5.06 12.02
CA LEU A 187 -11.68 -3.66 11.71
C LEU A 187 -13.12 -3.48 11.21
N ILE A 188 -13.61 -4.43 10.40
CA ILE A 188 -15.01 -4.44 9.92
C ILE A 188 -15.97 -4.74 11.08
N ALA A 189 -15.70 -5.75 11.90
CA ALA A 189 -16.56 -6.15 13.01
C ALA A 189 -16.68 -5.07 14.09
N ASP A 190 -15.59 -4.32 14.31
CA ASP A 190 -15.53 -3.23 15.28
C ASP A 190 -16.09 -1.90 14.71
N GLY A 191 -16.51 -1.89 13.43
CA GLY A 191 -17.08 -0.71 12.77
C GLY A 191 -16.05 0.37 12.43
N ILE A 192 -14.77 0.02 12.39
CA ILE A 192 -13.65 0.93 12.12
C ILE A 192 -13.37 1.04 10.62
N TRP A 193 -13.64 -0.04 9.86
CA TRP A 193 -13.35 -0.08 8.43
C TRP A 193 -14.15 0.97 7.64
N GLU A 194 -13.42 1.89 6.98
CA GLU A 194 -14.03 2.98 6.20
C GLU A 194 -14.35 2.52 4.77
N HIS A 195 -15.62 2.22 4.52
CA HIS A 195 -16.08 1.66 3.25
C HIS A 195 -16.09 2.67 2.08
N THR A 196 -16.01 3.95 2.35
CA THR A 196 -16.05 4.99 1.30
C THR A 196 -14.67 5.31 0.75
N LYS A 197 -13.60 4.89 1.43
CA LYS A 197 -12.23 5.05 0.97
C LYS A 197 -11.71 3.78 0.30
N PRO A 198 -10.98 3.93 -0.81
CA PRO A 198 -10.31 2.79 -1.42
C PRO A 198 -9.16 2.27 -0.54
N HIS A 199 -8.96 0.96 -0.56
CA HIS A 199 -7.90 0.30 0.17
C HIS A 199 -6.94 -0.40 -0.78
N HIS A 200 -5.65 -0.35 -0.46
CA HIS A 200 -4.59 -1.05 -1.14
C HIS A 200 -3.97 -2.10 -0.21
N LEU A 201 -3.90 -3.34 -0.67
CA LEU A 201 -3.23 -4.40 0.07
C LEU A 201 -1.79 -4.53 -0.44
N LEU A 202 -0.85 -3.93 0.32
CA LEU A 202 0.57 -3.97 -0.02
C LEU A 202 1.13 -5.37 0.09
N GLY A 203 1.96 -5.74 -0.88
CA GLY A 203 2.63 -7.01 -0.94
C GLY A 203 1.68 -8.21 -0.96
N CYS A 204 2.10 -9.25 -1.63
CA CYS A 204 1.49 -10.57 -1.54
C CYS A 204 2.56 -11.56 -1.98
N SER A 205 3.15 -12.28 -1.04
CA SER A 205 3.99 -13.41 -1.40
C SER A 205 3.09 -14.58 -1.72
N LEU A 206 2.95 -14.89 -3.01
CA LEU A 206 2.37 -16.16 -3.41
C LEU A 206 3.37 -17.23 -3.02
N SER A 207 3.07 -17.97 -1.96
CA SER A 207 3.79 -19.20 -1.68
C SER A 207 3.59 -20.15 -2.87
N LYS A 208 4.69 -20.61 -3.44
CA LYS A 208 4.67 -21.65 -4.45
C LYS A 208 4.09 -22.96 -3.92
#